data_3f7287c38af588681c10264df60ff833
#
_entry.id   3f7287c38af588681c10264df60ff833
#
_cell.length_a   1.000
_cell.length_b   1.000
_cell.length_c   1.000
_cell.angle_alpha   90.00
_cell.angle_beta   90.00
_cell.angle_gamma   90.00
#
_symmetry.space_group_name_H-M   'P 1'
#
loop_
_entity.id
_entity.type
_entity.pdbx_description
1 polymer ?
#
loop_
_entity_poly.entity_id
_entity_poly.type
_entity_poly.pdbx_seq_one_letter_code
_entity_poly.pdbx_strand_id
1 'polypeptide(L)'
;DMLIEQYPCGLAYALALIDTTDYRSITPGWVLYNYPEVEFIVKLLRHTSCREGCDYCNTQLDVLHNLKVFFGYERFRTYEGEPLQEQAAQAAVKGKSLLAIFPTGGGKSLTFQLPALMAGRSVHGLTVVISPLQSLMKDQVDNLADRGITDAVTINGR
;
A
#
# COMPACT_ATOMS: atom_id res chain seq x y z
N ASP A 1 11.87 -19.66 5.36
CA ASP A 1 12.05 -21.00 5.92
C ASP A 1 11.13 -21.24 7.12
N MET A 2 11.09 -20.38 8.14
CA MET A 2 10.23 -20.53 9.33
C MET A 2 8.74 -20.76 8.99
N LEU A 3 8.15 -20.00 8.07
CA LEU A 3 6.74 -20.18 7.69
C LEU A 3 6.49 -21.53 6.98
N ILE A 4 7.45 -22.02 6.20
CA ILE A 4 7.37 -23.33 5.52
C ILE A 4 7.37 -24.46 6.54
N GLU A 5 8.18 -24.33 7.58
CA GLU A 5 8.32 -25.36 8.61
C GLU A 5 7.14 -25.38 9.58
N GLN A 6 6.67 -24.20 10.00
CA GLN A 6 5.60 -24.07 11.00
C GLN A 6 4.19 -24.18 10.42
N TYR A 7 3.97 -23.64 9.22
CA TYR A 7 2.64 -23.48 8.64
C TYR A 7 2.58 -23.84 7.15
N PRO A 8 2.99 -25.02 6.73
CA PRO A 8 3.09 -25.37 5.31
C PRO A 8 1.76 -25.24 4.56
N CYS A 9 0.66 -25.74 5.13
CA CYS A 9 -0.67 -25.65 4.53
C CYS A 9 -1.20 -24.22 4.57
N GLY A 10 -1.09 -23.53 5.70
CA GLY A 10 -1.49 -22.13 5.84
C GLY A 10 -0.75 -21.22 4.87
N LEU A 11 0.55 -21.44 4.68
CA LEU A 11 1.36 -20.71 3.71
C LEU A 11 0.89 -20.96 2.26
N ALA A 12 0.58 -22.21 1.89
CA ALA A 12 0.09 -22.54 0.56
C ALA A 12 -1.23 -21.81 0.24
N TYR A 13 -2.19 -21.83 1.18
CA TYR A 13 -3.43 -21.06 1.05
C TYR A 13 -3.17 -19.55 1.01
N ALA A 14 -2.31 -19.02 1.88
CA ALA A 14 -1.98 -17.61 1.91
C ALA A 14 -1.37 -17.12 0.58
N LEU A 15 -0.47 -17.90 -0.03
CA LEU A 15 0.12 -17.58 -1.34
C LEU A 15 -0.91 -17.60 -2.46
N ALA A 16 -1.88 -18.50 -2.42
CA ALA A 16 -2.97 -18.53 -3.39
C ALA A 16 -3.92 -17.31 -3.28
N LEU A 17 -3.96 -16.67 -2.13
CA LEU A 17 -4.86 -15.55 -1.82
C LEU A 17 -4.17 -14.18 -1.81
N ILE A 18 -2.84 -14.14 -1.96
CA ILE A 18 -2.05 -12.93 -1.69
C ILE A 18 -2.42 -11.75 -2.59
N ASP A 19 -2.80 -12.03 -3.84
CA ASP A 19 -3.15 -11.00 -4.83
C ASP A 19 -4.65 -10.65 -4.84
N THR A 20 -5.45 -11.27 -3.98
CA THR A 20 -6.90 -11.05 -3.95
C THR A 20 -7.29 -9.93 -3.00
N THR A 21 -8.18 -9.03 -3.44
CA THR A 21 -8.64 -7.90 -2.63
C THR A 21 -9.37 -8.37 -1.38
N ASP A 22 -10.40 -9.19 -1.58
CA ASP A 22 -11.25 -9.73 -0.51
C ASP A 22 -11.11 -11.25 -0.45
N TYR A 23 -10.00 -11.70 0.12
CA TYR A 23 -9.73 -13.13 0.27
C TYR A 23 -10.75 -13.85 1.17
N ARG A 24 -11.42 -13.13 2.08
CA ARG A 24 -12.41 -13.75 2.97
C ARG A 24 -13.66 -14.20 2.23
N SER A 25 -14.13 -13.43 1.26
CA SER A 25 -15.35 -13.77 0.51
C SER A 25 -15.16 -14.96 -0.43
N ILE A 26 -13.94 -15.17 -0.93
CA ILE A 26 -13.62 -16.26 -1.85
C ILE A 26 -13.06 -17.51 -1.17
N THR A 27 -12.62 -17.38 0.08
CA THR A 27 -12.03 -18.50 0.83
C THR A 27 -13.13 -19.30 1.53
N PRO A 28 -13.23 -20.61 1.28
CA PRO A 28 -14.18 -21.44 2.00
C PRO A 28 -13.98 -21.34 3.51
N GLY A 29 -15.08 -21.18 4.27
CA GLY A 29 -15.02 -20.96 5.71
C GLY A 29 -14.24 -22.05 6.47
N TRP A 30 -14.26 -23.29 5.99
CA TRP A 30 -13.51 -24.38 6.61
C TRP A 30 -11.98 -24.18 6.51
N VAL A 31 -11.48 -23.49 5.47
CA VAL A 31 -10.04 -23.18 5.34
C VAL A 31 -9.63 -22.24 6.47
N LEU A 32 -10.35 -21.14 6.66
CA LEU A 32 -10.03 -20.16 7.71
C LEU A 32 -10.25 -20.73 9.12
N TYR A 33 -11.16 -21.72 9.25
CA TYR A 33 -11.39 -22.40 10.52
C TYR A 33 -10.25 -23.36 10.86
N ASN A 34 -9.77 -24.16 9.89
CA ASN A 34 -8.71 -25.16 10.14
C ASN A 34 -7.29 -24.57 10.05
N TYR A 35 -7.15 -23.44 9.34
CA TYR A 35 -5.86 -22.76 9.12
C TYR A 35 -6.00 -21.27 9.43
N PRO A 36 -6.26 -20.89 10.70
CA PRO A 36 -6.45 -19.48 11.09
C PRO A 36 -5.22 -18.61 10.81
N GLU A 37 -4.04 -19.21 10.73
CA GLU A 37 -2.79 -18.54 10.39
C GLU A 37 -2.76 -17.96 8.96
N VAL A 38 -3.64 -18.39 8.06
CA VAL A 38 -3.72 -17.87 6.68
C VAL A 38 -3.88 -16.34 6.68
N GLU A 39 -4.76 -15.80 7.51
CA GLU A 39 -4.97 -14.35 7.60
C GLU A 39 -3.72 -13.60 8.08
N PHE A 40 -3.04 -14.16 9.07
CA PHE A 40 -1.80 -13.60 9.58
C PHE A 40 -0.71 -13.63 8.51
N ILE A 41 -0.55 -14.75 7.81
CA ILE A 41 0.48 -14.92 6.76
C ILE A 41 0.22 -13.99 5.58
N VAL A 42 -1.03 -13.88 5.10
CA VAL A 42 -1.40 -12.93 4.03
C VAL A 42 -1.04 -11.50 4.42
N LYS A 43 -1.40 -11.06 5.62
CA LYS A 43 -1.05 -9.72 6.12
C LYS A 43 0.46 -9.53 6.21
N LEU A 44 1.17 -10.51 6.75
CA LEU A 44 2.63 -10.46 6.88
C LEU A 44 3.29 -10.29 5.51
N LEU A 45 2.96 -11.16 4.55
CA LEU A 45 3.60 -11.17 3.22
C LEU A 45 3.24 -9.96 2.36
N ARG A 46 2.09 -9.32 2.61
CA ARG A 46 1.71 -8.08 1.92
C ARG A 46 2.51 -6.85 2.37
N HIS A 47 3.10 -6.89 3.56
CA HIS A 47 3.79 -5.74 4.15
C HIS A 47 5.28 -5.97 4.42
N THR A 48 5.76 -7.20 4.23
CA THR A 48 7.17 -7.56 4.45
C THR A 48 7.69 -8.45 3.34
N SER A 49 8.98 -8.33 3.03
CA SER A 49 9.62 -9.24 2.06
C SER A 49 9.58 -10.68 2.56
N CYS A 50 9.28 -11.62 1.67
CA CYS A 50 9.22 -13.05 1.98
C CYS A 50 10.59 -13.61 2.38
N ARG A 51 11.67 -13.02 1.86
CA ARG A 51 13.07 -13.33 2.19
C ARG A 51 13.95 -12.14 1.82
N GLU A 52 15.12 -12.07 2.41
CA GLU A 52 16.15 -11.10 2.02
C GLU A 52 16.55 -11.32 0.55
N GLY A 53 16.67 -10.22 -0.21
CA GLY A 53 17.06 -10.24 -1.62
C GLY A 53 15.99 -10.78 -2.58
N CYS A 54 14.73 -10.87 -2.18
CA CYS A 54 13.65 -11.22 -3.11
C CYS A 54 13.33 -10.03 -4.04
N ASP A 55 13.69 -10.13 -5.31
CA ASP A 55 13.50 -9.05 -6.29
C ASP A 55 12.02 -8.65 -6.44
N TYR A 56 11.11 -9.62 -6.44
CA TYR A 56 9.67 -9.34 -6.51
C TYR A 56 9.19 -8.52 -5.31
N CYS A 57 9.48 -8.99 -4.08
CA CYS A 57 9.06 -8.28 -2.88
C CYS A 57 9.73 -6.90 -2.77
N ASN A 58 11.01 -6.82 -3.10
CA ASN A 58 11.75 -5.55 -3.09
C ASN A 58 11.11 -4.54 -4.05
N THR A 59 10.77 -4.96 -5.27
CA THR A 59 10.10 -4.10 -6.26
C THR A 59 8.71 -3.68 -5.77
N GLN A 60 7.92 -4.59 -5.20
CA GLN A 60 6.56 -4.29 -4.73
C GLN A 60 6.54 -3.39 -3.48
N LEU A 61 7.51 -3.52 -2.59
CA LEU A 61 7.56 -2.82 -1.30
C LEU A 61 8.49 -1.60 -1.30
N ASP A 62 9.31 -1.41 -2.33
CA ASP A 62 10.23 -0.28 -2.43
C ASP A 62 9.50 1.01 -2.81
N VAL A 63 9.37 1.91 -1.84
CA VAL A 63 8.72 3.20 -2.05
C VAL A 63 9.48 4.11 -3.02
N LEU A 64 10.82 4.01 -3.09
CA LEU A 64 11.62 4.83 -4.00
C LEU A 64 11.48 4.36 -5.45
N HIS A 65 11.53 3.05 -5.67
CA HIS A 65 11.25 2.46 -6.98
C HIS A 65 9.85 2.87 -7.47
N ASN A 66 8.84 2.70 -6.65
CA ASN A 66 7.46 3.02 -7.01
C ASN A 66 7.21 4.53 -7.14
N LEU A 67 7.92 5.36 -6.40
CA LEU A 67 7.91 6.82 -6.57
C LEU A 67 8.33 7.22 -7.99
N LYS A 68 9.39 6.60 -8.49
CA LYS A 68 9.86 6.81 -9.86
C LYS A 68 8.86 6.29 -10.88
N VAL A 69 8.31 5.10 -10.68
CA VAL A 69 7.35 4.46 -11.60
C VAL A 69 6.06 5.27 -11.73
N PHE A 70 5.44 5.69 -10.62
CA PHE A 70 4.14 6.38 -10.64
C PHE A 70 4.25 7.88 -10.88
N PHE A 71 5.28 8.53 -10.33
CA PHE A 71 5.37 9.98 -10.30
C PHE A 71 6.57 10.55 -11.09
N GLY A 72 7.51 9.72 -11.53
CA GLY A 72 8.72 10.15 -12.23
C GLY A 72 9.73 10.88 -11.34
N TYR A 73 9.59 10.81 -10.02
CA TYR A 73 10.50 11.45 -9.09
C TYR A 73 11.64 10.52 -8.69
N GLU A 74 12.86 11.02 -8.71
CA GLU A 74 14.05 10.24 -8.33
C GLU A 74 14.26 10.14 -6.81
N ARG A 75 13.66 11.04 -6.03
CA ARG A 75 13.81 11.10 -4.56
C ARG A 75 12.64 11.79 -3.90
N PHE A 76 12.41 11.45 -2.64
CA PHE A 76 11.50 12.16 -1.75
C PHE A 76 12.07 13.52 -1.33
N ARG A 77 11.20 14.40 -0.87
CA ARG A 77 11.62 15.66 -0.24
C ARG A 77 12.11 15.38 1.19
N THR A 78 13.14 16.11 1.59
CA THR A 78 13.64 16.14 2.96
C THR A 78 13.19 17.44 3.64
N TYR A 79 13.05 17.41 4.95
CA TYR A 79 12.69 18.56 5.77
C TYR A 79 13.76 18.70 6.85
N GLU A 80 14.47 19.84 6.87
CA GLU A 80 15.58 20.07 7.77
C GLU A 80 16.63 18.93 7.77
N GLY A 81 16.82 18.30 6.61
CA GLY A 81 17.72 17.16 6.44
C GLY A 81 17.08 15.78 6.72
N GLU A 82 15.89 15.74 7.31
CA GLU A 82 15.20 14.50 7.64
C GLU A 82 14.32 13.97 6.48
N PRO A 83 14.34 12.66 6.19
CA PRO A 83 13.57 12.07 5.09
C PRO A 83 12.12 11.74 5.50
N LEU A 84 11.43 12.70 6.12
CA LEU A 84 10.11 12.48 6.73
C LEU A 84 9.05 12.02 5.73
N GLN A 85 9.10 12.51 4.48
CA GLN A 85 8.14 12.11 3.45
C GLN A 85 8.32 10.64 3.07
N GLU A 86 9.56 10.19 2.93
CA GLU A 86 9.89 8.79 2.66
C GLU A 86 9.50 7.88 3.83
N GLN A 87 9.86 8.28 5.06
CA GLN A 87 9.50 7.54 6.28
C GLN A 87 7.98 7.38 6.41
N ALA A 88 7.20 8.42 6.09
CA ALA A 88 5.75 8.35 6.12
C ALA A 88 5.20 7.36 5.06
N ALA A 89 5.72 7.40 3.84
CA ALA A 89 5.33 6.47 2.79
C ALA A 89 5.71 5.02 3.15
N GLN A 90 6.91 4.78 3.67
CA GLN A 90 7.37 3.46 4.13
C GLN A 90 6.51 2.92 5.28
N ALA A 91 6.13 3.78 6.24
CA ALA A 91 5.27 3.38 7.35
C ALA A 91 3.89 2.95 6.86
N ALA A 92 3.31 3.70 5.90
CA ALA A 92 2.03 3.36 5.29
C ALA A 92 2.08 2.03 4.52
N VAL A 93 3.12 1.80 3.71
CA VAL A 93 3.32 0.53 2.99
C VAL A 93 3.46 -0.65 3.95
N LYS A 94 4.08 -0.43 5.11
CA LYS A 94 4.19 -1.45 6.18
C LYS A 94 2.91 -1.61 7.02
N GLY A 95 1.80 -0.98 6.62
CA GLY A 95 0.52 -1.07 7.33
C GLY A 95 0.51 -0.41 8.72
N LYS A 96 1.43 0.53 8.99
CA LYS A 96 1.51 1.23 10.27
C LYS A 96 0.61 2.46 10.27
N SER A 97 -0.10 2.67 11.38
CA SER A 97 -0.77 3.94 11.64
C SER A 97 0.25 5.03 11.91
N LEU A 98 0.06 6.21 11.31
CA LEU A 98 0.96 7.35 11.49
C LEU A 98 0.18 8.66 11.50
N LEU A 99 0.77 9.67 12.15
CA LEU A 99 0.38 11.07 12.05
C LEU A 99 1.52 11.82 11.35
N ALA A 100 1.24 12.36 10.16
CA ALA A 100 2.21 13.10 9.36
C ALA A 100 1.85 14.59 9.34
N ILE A 101 2.73 15.42 9.87
CA ILE A 101 2.59 16.89 9.91
C ILE A 101 3.67 17.51 9.05
N PHE A 102 3.27 18.18 7.98
CA PHE A 102 4.16 18.87 7.04
C PHE A 102 3.71 20.30 6.81
N PRO A 103 4.60 21.22 6.46
CA PRO A 103 4.23 22.58 6.09
C PRO A 103 3.32 22.60 4.85
N THR A 104 2.66 23.73 4.64
CA THR A 104 1.86 23.94 3.42
C THR A 104 2.75 23.86 2.18
N GLY A 105 2.28 23.17 1.14
CA GLY A 105 3.11 22.88 -0.04
C GLY A 105 4.17 21.78 0.16
N GLY A 106 4.25 21.19 1.35
CA GLY A 106 5.22 20.15 1.72
C GLY A 106 5.03 18.79 1.07
N GLY A 107 4.16 18.63 0.07
CA GLY A 107 3.98 17.35 -0.63
C GLY A 107 3.32 16.26 0.21
N LYS A 108 2.45 16.62 1.15
CA LYS A 108 1.65 15.68 1.98
C LYS A 108 0.93 14.63 1.16
N SER A 109 0.38 15.01 0.01
CA SER A 109 -0.41 14.12 -0.85
C SER A 109 0.35 12.85 -1.24
N LEU A 110 1.64 12.98 -1.52
CA LEU A 110 2.48 11.86 -1.94
C LEU A 110 2.56 10.75 -0.87
N THR A 111 2.50 11.11 0.41
CA THR A 111 2.62 10.16 1.53
C THR A 111 1.44 9.18 1.65
N PHE A 112 0.29 9.50 1.07
CA PHE A 112 -0.85 8.59 0.98
C PHE A 112 -1.16 8.14 -0.44
N GLN A 113 -0.92 8.98 -1.46
CA GLN A 113 -1.15 8.60 -2.86
C GLN A 113 -0.24 7.46 -3.31
N LEU A 114 1.05 7.55 -3.01
CA LEU A 114 2.01 6.50 -3.40
C LEU A 114 1.68 5.14 -2.77
N PRO A 115 1.50 5.00 -1.44
CA PRO A 115 1.06 3.73 -0.84
C PRO A 115 -0.29 3.22 -1.38
N ALA A 116 -1.24 4.13 -1.68
CA ALA A 116 -2.52 3.76 -2.27
C ALA A 116 -2.34 3.12 -3.66
N LEU A 117 -1.54 3.73 -4.53
CA LEU A 117 -1.24 3.20 -5.86
C LEU A 117 -0.47 1.88 -5.81
N MET A 118 0.48 1.77 -4.88
CA MET A 118 1.19 0.52 -4.63
C MET A 118 0.24 -0.60 -4.20
N ALA A 119 -0.67 -0.34 -3.26
CA ALA A 119 -1.68 -1.30 -2.83
C ALA A 119 -2.69 -1.63 -3.93
N GLY A 120 -3.12 -0.64 -4.70
CA GLY A 120 -3.99 -0.85 -5.87
C GLY A 120 -3.36 -1.79 -6.89
N ARG A 121 -2.09 -1.57 -7.21
CA ARG A 121 -1.35 -2.39 -8.18
C ARG A 121 -1.04 -3.80 -7.68
N SER A 122 -0.65 -3.96 -6.43
CA SER A 122 -0.17 -5.24 -5.89
C SER A 122 -1.30 -6.16 -5.44
N VAL A 123 -2.36 -5.61 -4.84
CA VAL A 123 -3.45 -6.42 -4.23
C VAL A 123 -4.84 -5.92 -4.59
N HIS A 124 -4.97 -5.04 -5.59
CA HIS A 124 -6.23 -4.38 -5.95
C HIS A 124 -6.91 -3.71 -4.74
N GLY A 125 -6.10 -3.18 -3.81
CA GLY A 125 -6.56 -2.58 -2.56
C GLY A 125 -7.34 -1.29 -2.79
N LEU A 126 -8.42 -1.09 -2.05
CA LEU A 126 -9.17 0.17 -2.00
C LEU A 126 -8.57 1.08 -0.92
N THR A 127 -8.20 2.28 -1.30
CA THR A 127 -7.78 3.33 -0.37
C THR A 127 -8.83 4.43 -0.31
N VAL A 128 -9.29 4.78 0.88
CA VAL A 128 -10.26 5.86 1.10
C VAL A 128 -9.54 7.06 1.70
N VAL A 129 -9.65 8.22 1.03
CA VAL A 129 -9.12 9.49 1.48
C VAL A 129 -10.27 10.40 1.88
N ILE A 130 -10.29 10.85 3.13
CA ILE A 130 -11.29 11.76 3.65
C ILE A 130 -10.71 13.17 3.71
N SER A 131 -11.33 14.11 3.03
CA SER A 131 -10.94 15.53 3.02
C SER A 131 -12.13 16.42 3.36
N PRO A 132 -11.95 17.47 4.16
CA PRO A 132 -13.04 18.40 4.51
C PRO A 132 -13.38 19.38 3.37
N LEU A 133 -12.51 19.54 2.37
CA LEU A 133 -12.64 20.51 1.30
C LEU A 133 -12.84 19.81 -0.05
N GLN A 134 -13.98 20.06 -0.68
CA GLN A 134 -14.32 19.48 -2.00
C GLN A 134 -13.33 19.91 -3.10
N SER A 135 -12.87 21.17 -3.07
CA SER A 135 -11.85 21.66 -4.01
C SER A 135 -10.55 20.85 -3.94
N LEU A 136 -10.08 20.54 -2.72
CA LEU A 136 -8.90 19.72 -2.54
C LEU A 136 -9.09 18.28 -3.05
N MET A 137 -10.30 17.72 -2.88
CA MET A 137 -10.61 16.37 -3.40
C MET A 137 -10.51 16.34 -4.91
N LYS A 138 -11.11 17.34 -5.57
CA LYS A 138 -11.05 17.48 -7.02
C LYS A 138 -9.61 17.70 -7.49
N ASP A 139 -8.88 18.62 -6.90
CA ASP A 139 -7.49 18.91 -7.26
C ASP A 139 -6.59 17.66 -7.12
N GLN A 140 -6.84 16.80 -6.12
CA GLN A 140 -6.10 15.54 -5.95
C GLN A 140 -6.37 14.57 -7.09
N VAL A 141 -7.64 14.42 -7.52
CA VAL A 141 -8.00 13.52 -8.63
C VAL A 141 -7.51 14.08 -9.96
N ASP A 142 -7.71 15.38 -10.22
CA ASP A 142 -7.25 16.04 -11.45
C ASP A 142 -5.72 15.92 -11.59
N ASN A 143 -4.95 16.16 -10.53
CA ASN A 143 -3.49 15.99 -10.51
C ASN A 143 -3.01 14.55 -10.78
N LEU A 144 -3.78 13.54 -10.38
CA LEU A 144 -3.49 12.13 -10.70
C LEU A 144 -3.85 11.85 -12.16
N ALA A 145 -4.98 12.33 -12.66
CA ALA A 145 -5.44 12.17 -14.04
C ALA A 145 -4.45 12.82 -15.04
N ASP A 146 -3.91 14.00 -14.74
CA ASP A 146 -2.88 14.68 -15.53
C ASP A 146 -1.59 13.85 -15.67
N ARG A 147 -1.37 12.90 -14.77
CA ARG A 147 -0.25 11.94 -14.81
C ARG A 147 -0.62 10.60 -15.44
N GLY A 148 -1.84 10.48 -15.99
CA GLY A 148 -2.36 9.25 -16.57
C GLY A 148 -2.88 8.24 -15.55
N ILE A 149 -3.03 8.63 -14.28
CA ILE A 149 -3.58 7.78 -13.20
C ILE A 149 -5.07 8.09 -13.08
N THR A 150 -5.91 7.19 -13.61
CA THR A 150 -7.38 7.39 -13.73
C THR A 150 -8.19 6.58 -12.72
N ASP A 151 -7.53 5.83 -11.84
CA ASP A 151 -8.18 4.93 -10.87
C ASP A 151 -8.69 5.65 -9.61
N ALA A 152 -8.55 6.99 -9.55
CA ALA A 152 -9.02 7.81 -8.45
C ALA A 152 -10.34 8.49 -8.81
N VAL A 153 -11.32 8.46 -7.90
CA VAL A 153 -12.62 9.11 -8.05
C VAL A 153 -12.99 9.91 -6.81
N THR A 154 -13.76 10.96 -6.98
CA THR A 154 -14.35 11.71 -5.85
C THR A 154 -15.80 11.31 -5.63
N ILE A 155 -16.17 11.15 -4.36
CA ILE A 155 -17.56 10.96 -3.94
C ILE A 155 -17.95 12.17 -3.09
N ASN A 156 -18.81 13.02 -3.64
CA ASN A 156 -19.30 14.21 -2.97
C ASN A 156 -20.77 14.03 -2.62
N GLY A 157 -21.17 14.35 -1.39
CA GLY A 157 -22.57 14.58 -1.05
C GLY A 157 -23.07 15.84 -1.77
N ARG A 158 -24.25 15.77 -2.39
CA ARG A 158 -24.99 16.95 -2.86
C ARG A 158 -25.72 17.60 -1.71
#